data_6d9da17ebc45e9fef4c53b5862169196
#
_entry.id   6d9da17ebc45e9fef4c53b5862169196
#
_cell.length_a   1.000
_cell.length_b   1.000
_cell.length_c   1.000
_cell.angle_alpha   90.00
_cell.angle_beta   90.00
_cell.angle_gamma   90.00
#
_symmetry.space_group_name_H-M   'P 1'
#
loop_
_entity.id
_entity.type
_entity.pdbx_description
1 polymer ?
#
loop_
_entity_poly.entity_id
_entity_poly.type
_entity_poly.pdbx_seq_one_letter_code
_entity_poly.pdbx_strand_id
1 'polypeptide(L)'
;MTAISRDRLAEAAARHGLDLVGVTDAAPLPDARERMAASVEAGRMGLMGWMGGERPRVASEPRRHGPEVRSVVVVAAPYAGADRARWDARPDALRDVLAPLLESAPAEPAGRIARYALGTDYHAELRSRLEALATELRAEGLESGDVAYVDDRPLAERALAARAGIGWIGKNTNLLTHARAGSWVFLGALLTSAELEPDEPIRTTCGSCTRCLTGCPTGALVAPQTIDARRCISYLTIERPGVLDAWEAEAIDDWIFGCDVCQEVCPVNADADDSGPLLVPLLPLIEWLLPLGRREFDRAVGESALRRAGRHRLLRNAIAALGNAARDGRLGDASEARSLLERAMADTREEVRQQASTAVAFIG
;
A
#
# COMPACT_ATOMS: atom_id res chain seq x y z
N MET A 1 29.45 -15.25 22.73
CA MET A 1 28.06 -14.89 22.31
C MET A 1 27.66 -15.89 21.24
N THR A 2 26.60 -16.64 21.46
CA THR A 2 26.14 -17.65 20.49
C THR A 2 25.35 -16.92 19.39
N ALA A 3 25.81 -17.00 18.16
CA ALA A 3 25.04 -16.48 17.02
C ALA A 3 23.71 -17.24 16.93
N ILE A 4 22.59 -16.53 16.78
CA ILE A 4 21.30 -17.18 16.54
C ILE A 4 21.34 -17.86 15.17
N SER A 5 21.02 -19.16 15.12
CA SER A 5 20.96 -19.89 13.86
C SER A 5 19.78 -19.42 13.01
N ARG A 6 19.89 -19.61 11.69
CA ARG A 6 18.80 -19.28 10.75
C ARG A 6 17.49 -19.99 11.08
N ASP A 7 17.55 -21.27 11.46
CA ASP A 7 16.38 -22.06 11.84
C ASP A 7 15.70 -21.49 13.09
N ARG A 8 16.49 -21.09 14.07
CA ARG A 8 15.98 -20.50 15.31
C ARG A 8 15.31 -19.16 15.07
N LEU A 9 15.88 -18.32 14.22
CA LEU A 9 15.24 -17.07 13.77
C LEU A 9 13.91 -17.34 13.08
N ALA A 10 13.87 -18.32 12.16
CA ALA A 10 12.65 -18.68 11.43
C ALA A 10 11.55 -19.21 12.37
N GLU A 11 11.91 -20.06 13.34
CA GLU A 11 10.97 -20.55 14.37
C GLU A 11 10.43 -19.40 15.23
N ALA A 12 11.29 -18.49 15.66
CA ALA A 12 10.89 -17.34 16.46
C ALA A 12 9.94 -16.44 15.65
N ALA A 13 10.28 -16.12 14.41
CA ALA A 13 9.44 -15.31 13.52
C ALA A 13 8.06 -15.96 13.29
N ALA A 14 8.01 -17.27 13.06
CA ALA A 14 6.77 -18.02 12.85
C ALA A 14 5.83 -17.96 14.06
N ARG A 15 6.36 -17.94 15.30
CA ARG A 15 5.54 -17.76 16.52
C ARG A 15 4.82 -16.41 16.57
N HIS A 16 5.34 -15.41 15.88
CA HIS A 16 4.74 -14.09 15.74
C HIS A 16 3.95 -13.92 14.43
N GLY A 17 3.72 -15.01 13.66
CA GLY A 17 3.03 -14.98 12.38
C GLY A 17 3.84 -14.38 11.23
N LEU A 18 5.17 -14.31 11.36
CA LEU A 18 6.11 -13.73 10.40
C LEU A 18 6.90 -14.85 9.69
N ASP A 19 6.20 -15.68 8.93
CA ASP A 19 6.77 -16.90 8.33
C ASP A 19 7.80 -16.62 7.20
N LEU A 20 7.64 -15.52 6.49
CA LEU A 20 8.58 -15.10 5.46
C LEU A 20 9.61 -14.16 6.07
N VAL A 21 10.72 -14.70 6.51
CA VAL A 21 11.83 -13.98 7.15
C VAL A 21 13.14 -14.25 6.40
N GLY A 22 13.98 -13.23 6.28
CA GLY A 22 15.32 -13.33 5.71
C GLY A 22 16.28 -12.36 6.37
N VAL A 23 17.56 -12.64 6.25
CA VAL A 23 18.64 -11.85 6.82
C VAL A 23 19.50 -11.26 5.71
N THR A 24 19.92 -10.02 5.86
CA THR A 24 20.95 -9.42 5.02
C THR A 24 21.90 -8.57 5.86
N ASP A 25 23.08 -8.32 5.33
CA ASP A 25 24.03 -7.39 5.95
C ASP A 25 23.52 -5.93 5.90
N ALA A 26 24.23 -5.04 6.58
CA ALA A 26 23.95 -3.61 6.60
C ALA A 26 24.77 -2.82 5.55
N ALA A 27 25.29 -3.47 4.49
CA ALA A 27 26.00 -2.80 3.43
C ALA A 27 25.06 -1.88 2.64
N PRO A 28 25.57 -0.78 2.05
CA PRO A 28 24.79 0.08 1.18
C PRO A 28 24.12 -0.66 0.01
N LEU A 29 23.04 -0.10 -0.50
CA LEU A 29 22.27 -0.59 -1.66
C LEU A 29 22.42 0.40 -2.84
N PRO A 30 23.55 0.41 -3.56
CA PRO A 30 23.85 1.41 -4.59
C PRO A 30 22.79 1.45 -5.70
N ASP A 31 22.35 0.29 -6.20
CA ASP A 31 21.33 0.20 -7.25
C ASP A 31 19.98 0.79 -6.83
N ALA A 32 19.56 0.55 -5.58
CA ALA A 32 18.34 1.12 -5.04
C ALA A 32 18.45 2.66 -4.93
N ARG A 33 19.59 3.14 -4.47
CA ARG A 33 19.90 4.57 -4.39
C ARG A 33 19.82 5.25 -5.75
N GLU A 34 20.50 4.68 -6.76
CA GLU A 34 20.52 5.22 -8.11
C GLU A 34 19.13 5.30 -8.72
N ARG A 35 18.33 4.23 -8.61
CA ARG A 35 16.94 4.19 -9.12
C ARG A 35 16.05 5.22 -8.42
N MET A 36 16.14 5.37 -7.10
CA MET A 36 15.39 6.37 -6.36
C MET A 36 15.80 7.78 -6.78
N ALA A 37 17.13 8.07 -6.86
CA ALA A 37 17.64 9.35 -7.28
C ALA A 37 17.20 9.73 -8.70
N ALA A 38 17.33 8.81 -9.66
CA ALA A 38 16.87 9.00 -11.03
C ALA A 38 15.37 9.27 -11.14
N SER A 39 14.55 8.62 -10.29
CA SER A 39 13.10 8.87 -10.27
C SER A 39 12.75 10.24 -9.68
N VAL A 40 13.50 10.70 -8.67
CA VAL A 40 13.37 12.04 -8.10
C VAL A 40 13.79 13.11 -9.11
N GLU A 41 14.95 12.94 -9.75
CA GLU A 41 15.49 13.86 -10.77
C GLU A 41 14.53 13.98 -11.96
N ALA A 42 13.91 12.91 -12.39
CA ALA A 42 12.92 12.89 -13.47
C ALA A 42 11.54 13.42 -13.04
N GLY A 43 11.36 13.89 -11.81
CA GLY A 43 10.11 14.43 -11.28
C GLY A 43 8.97 13.40 -11.18
N ARG A 44 9.29 12.08 -11.17
CA ARG A 44 8.28 11.01 -11.16
C ARG A 44 7.58 10.84 -9.81
N MET A 45 8.05 11.52 -8.76
CA MET A 45 7.46 11.43 -7.42
C MET A 45 6.21 12.31 -7.23
N GLY A 46 5.83 13.10 -8.24
CA GLY A 46 4.70 14.01 -8.14
C GLY A 46 4.91 15.03 -7.01
N LEU A 47 3.88 15.24 -6.20
CA LEU A 47 3.92 16.19 -5.07
C LEU A 47 4.45 15.58 -3.76
N MET A 48 4.97 14.37 -3.78
CA MET A 48 5.63 13.73 -2.63
C MET A 48 7.05 14.29 -2.43
N GLY A 49 7.16 15.59 -2.10
CA GLY A 49 8.45 16.29 -1.91
C GLY A 49 9.36 15.61 -0.87
N TRP A 50 8.77 14.88 0.07
CA TRP A 50 9.48 14.09 1.08
C TRP A 50 10.28 12.90 0.50
N MET A 51 10.05 12.52 -0.76
CA MET A 51 10.85 11.50 -1.47
C MET A 51 12.20 12.03 -1.97
N GLY A 52 12.39 13.34 -1.99
CA GLY A 52 13.61 14.01 -2.49
C GLY A 52 14.69 14.21 -1.43
N GLY A 53 15.65 15.08 -1.75
CA GLY A 53 16.76 15.46 -0.87
C GLY A 53 17.66 14.27 -0.51
N GLU A 54 17.95 14.10 0.77
CA GLU A 54 18.82 13.02 1.29
C GLU A 54 18.10 11.65 1.35
N ARG A 55 16.80 11.58 1.11
CA ARG A 55 16.02 10.32 1.28
C ARG A 55 16.57 9.15 0.47
N PRO A 56 16.94 9.27 -0.83
CA PRO A 56 17.52 8.14 -1.58
C PRO A 56 18.78 7.58 -0.92
N ARG A 57 19.61 8.46 -0.37
CA ARG A 57 20.83 8.06 0.34
C ARG A 57 20.54 7.42 1.70
N VAL A 58 19.70 8.06 2.52
CA VAL A 58 19.35 7.53 3.84
C VAL A 58 18.66 6.17 3.72
N ALA A 59 17.71 6.03 2.76
CA ALA A 59 16.97 4.80 2.57
C ALA A 59 17.83 3.62 2.10
N SER A 60 18.92 3.90 1.37
CA SER A 60 19.80 2.87 0.80
C SER A 60 21.02 2.53 1.66
N GLU A 61 21.19 3.19 2.79
CA GLU A 61 22.35 3.01 3.68
C GLU A 61 21.85 2.62 5.11
N PRO A 62 21.60 1.33 5.42
CA PRO A 62 21.04 0.92 6.71
C PRO A 62 21.82 1.45 7.93
N ARG A 63 23.14 1.57 7.84
CA ARG A 63 23.99 2.13 8.92
C ARG A 63 23.75 3.60 9.24
N ARG A 64 23.00 4.33 8.41
CA ARG A 64 22.58 5.70 8.73
C ARG A 64 21.50 5.77 9.80
N HIS A 65 20.85 4.64 10.05
CA HIS A 65 19.84 4.52 11.10
C HIS A 65 20.44 4.17 12.47
N GLY A 66 21.72 3.81 12.48
CA GLY A 66 22.55 3.54 13.66
C GLY A 66 23.92 3.01 13.20
N PRO A 67 25.04 3.61 13.64
CA PRO A 67 26.38 3.17 13.19
C PRO A 67 26.73 1.75 13.67
N GLU A 68 26.05 1.27 14.69
CA GLU A 68 26.18 -0.07 15.26
C GLU A 68 25.47 -1.14 14.42
N VAL A 69 24.58 -0.78 13.50
CA VAL A 69 23.82 -1.75 12.69
C VAL A 69 24.76 -2.64 11.88
N ARG A 70 24.66 -3.96 12.07
CA ARG A 70 25.45 -4.99 11.39
C ARG A 70 24.63 -5.81 10.41
N SER A 71 23.40 -6.16 10.82
CA SER A 71 22.50 -6.98 10.02
C SER A 71 21.10 -6.37 10.00
N VAL A 72 20.33 -6.78 9.00
CA VAL A 72 18.93 -6.43 8.85
C VAL A 72 18.12 -7.72 8.72
N VAL A 73 17.23 -7.98 9.67
CA VAL A 73 16.22 -9.02 9.55
C VAL A 73 15.04 -8.42 8.82
N VAL A 74 14.64 -8.99 7.69
CA VAL A 74 13.51 -8.53 6.89
C VAL A 74 12.41 -9.56 6.96
N VAL A 75 11.18 -9.10 7.07
CA VAL A 75 9.98 -9.95 7.06
C VAL A 75 9.02 -9.52 5.96
N ALA A 76 8.26 -10.48 5.44
CA ALA A 76 7.15 -10.23 4.55
C ALA A 76 5.89 -10.87 5.14
N ALA A 77 4.87 -10.05 5.39
CA ALA A 77 3.61 -10.48 6.00
C ALA A 77 2.48 -10.44 4.94
N PRO A 78 1.86 -11.59 4.61
CA PRO A 78 0.79 -11.65 3.61
C PRO A 78 -0.43 -10.81 4.02
N TYR A 79 -0.92 -9.92 3.16
CA TYR A 79 -2.14 -9.15 3.41
C TYR A 79 -3.37 -9.61 2.60
N ALA A 80 -3.24 -10.71 1.92
CA ALA A 80 -4.33 -11.35 1.18
C ALA A 80 -4.34 -12.85 1.49
N GLY A 81 -5.50 -13.48 1.35
CA GLY A 81 -5.69 -14.90 1.58
C GLY A 81 -5.70 -15.32 3.06
N ALA A 82 -5.74 -16.62 3.29
CA ALA A 82 -5.86 -17.22 4.63
C ALA A 82 -4.65 -16.94 5.54
N ASP A 83 -3.48 -16.71 4.95
CA ASP A 83 -2.26 -16.48 5.72
C ASP A 83 -2.25 -15.12 6.44
N ARG A 84 -3.09 -14.18 6.02
CA ARG A 84 -3.25 -12.88 6.67
C ARG A 84 -3.65 -12.99 8.13
N ALA A 85 -4.57 -13.88 8.46
CA ALA A 85 -5.07 -14.09 9.84
C ALA A 85 -3.98 -14.55 10.82
N ARG A 86 -2.82 -15.00 10.34
CA ARG A 86 -1.70 -15.42 11.20
C ARG A 86 -1.01 -14.26 11.90
N TRP A 87 -1.03 -13.08 11.30
CA TRP A 87 -0.38 -11.89 11.88
C TRP A 87 -1.34 -10.72 12.10
N ASP A 88 -2.40 -10.56 11.29
CA ASP A 88 -3.39 -9.48 11.41
C ASP A 88 -4.53 -9.94 12.34
N ALA A 89 -4.64 -9.31 13.49
CA ALA A 89 -5.67 -9.63 14.48
C ALA A 89 -7.09 -9.28 13.99
N ARG A 90 -7.22 -8.38 13.00
CA ARG A 90 -8.51 -7.94 12.43
C ARG A 90 -8.42 -7.81 10.90
N PRO A 91 -8.32 -8.93 10.18
CA PRO A 91 -8.11 -8.93 8.74
C PRO A 91 -9.26 -8.28 7.94
N ASP A 92 -10.46 -8.20 8.51
CA ASP A 92 -11.65 -7.60 7.91
C ASP A 92 -12.05 -6.26 8.53
N ALA A 93 -11.15 -5.59 9.27
CA ALA A 93 -11.47 -4.39 10.05
C ALA A 93 -12.15 -3.29 9.23
N LEU A 94 -11.73 -3.04 7.99
CA LEU A 94 -12.37 -2.04 7.14
C LEU A 94 -13.75 -2.51 6.67
N ARG A 95 -13.92 -3.80 6.36
CA ARG A 95 -15.21 -4.36 5.97
C ARG A 95 -16.23 -4.22 7.11
N ASP A 96 -15.80 -4.45 8.35
CA ASP A 96 -16.64 -4.27 9.54
C ASP A 96 -17.10 -2.81 9.68
N VAL A 97 -16.18 -1.86 9.48
CA VAL A 97 -16.50 -0.41 9.52
C VAL A 97 -17.53 -0.02 8.46
N LEU A 98 -17.43 -0.59 7.26
CA LEU A 98 -18.29 -0.26 6.13
C LEU A 98 -19.51 -1.20 6.02
N ALA A 99 -19.68 -2.17 6.92
CA ALA A 99 -20.76 -3.15 6.87
C ALA A 99 -22.17 -2.52 6.67
N PRO A 100 -22.55 -1.42 7.37
CA PRO A 100 -23.85 -0.80 7.15
C PRO A 100 -24.05 -0.28 5.71
N LEU A 101 -22.98 0.11 5.04
CA LEU A 101 -23.04 0.56 3.63
C LEU A 101 -23.16 -0.63 2.68
N LEU A 102 -22.43 -1.72 3.00
CA LEU A 102 -22.41 -2.93 2.17
C LEU A 102 -23.74 -3.70 2.22
N GLU A 103 -24.45 -3.66 3.35
CA GLU A 103 -25.74 -4.33 3.53
C GLU A 103 -26.92 -3.60 2.88
N SER A 104 -26.80 -2.26 2.72
CA SER A 104 -27.93 -1.42 2.33
C SER A 104 -28.07 -1.18 0.83
N ALA A 105 -27.14 -1.69 -0.02
CA ALA A 105 -27.07 -1.19 -1.37
C ALA A 105 -27.22 -2.23 -2.47
N PRO A 106 -27.94 -1.91 -3.57
CA PRO A 106 -27.75 -2.56 -4.84
C PRO A 106 -26.31 -2.35 -5.33
N ALA A 107 -25.81 -3.31 -6.07
CA ALA A 107 -24.39 -3.48 -6.39
C ALA A 107 -23.76 -2.37 -7.23
N GLU A 108 -24.49 -1.38 -7.77
CA GLU A 108 -23.93 -0.41 -8.72
C GLU A 108 -24.54 1.00 -8.58
N PRO A 109 -23.73 2.05 -8.80
CA PRO A 109 -22.28 2.03 -9.03
C PRO A 109 -21.47 1.83 -7.74
N ALA A 110 -20.35 1.08 -7.85
CA ALA A 110 -19.47 0.79 -6.72
C ALA A 110 -18.07 1.37 -6.94
N GLY A 111 -17.42 1.79 -5.84
CA GLY A 111 -16.03 2.19 -5.80
C GLY A 111 -15.13 1.06 -5.29
N ARG A 112 -13.92 0.95 -5.83
CA ARG A 112 -12.92 -0.03 -5.44
C ARG A 112 -11.95 0.49 -4.38
N ILE A 113 -11.72 -0.31 -3.34
CA ILE A 113 -10.66 -0.11 -2.34
C ILE A 113 -9.67 -1.26 -2.46
N ALA A 114 -8.38 -0.92 -2.55
CA ALA A 114 -7.30 -1.89 -2.68
C ALA A 114 -7.22 -2.85 -1.49
N ARG A 115 -6.86 -4.12 -1.76
CA ARG A 115 -6.83 -5.23 -0.78
C ARG A 115 -6.00 -4.90 0.47
N TYR A 116 -4.90 -4.18 0.31
CA TYR A 116 -4.03 -3.89 1.44
C TYR A 116 -4.71 -3.08 2.56
N ALA A 117 -5.78 -2.34 2.23
CA ALA A 117 -6.50 -1.50 3.17
C ALA A 117 -7.60 -2.22 3.96
N LEU A 118 -7.87 -3.51 3.70
CA LEU A 118 -9.02 -4.22 4.26
C LEU A 118 -8.92 -4.47 5.77
N GLY A 119 -7.72 -4.69 6.30
CA GLY A 119 -7.50 -4.95 7.73
C GLY A 119 -7.22 -3.70 8.55
N THR A 120 -6.67 -3.91 9.74
CA THR A 120 -6.08 -2.85 10.55
C THR A 120 -4.92 -2.19 9.82
N ASP A 121 -4.54 -0.99 10.26
CA ASP A 121 -3.33 -0.32 9.75
C ASP A 121 -2.10 -1.21 10.04
N TYR A 122 -1.53 -1.75 8.98
CA TYR A 122 -0.42 -2.69 9.05
C TYR A 122 0.84 -2.11 9.70
N HIS A 123 1.01 -0.79 9.70
CA HIS A 123 2.17 -0.15 10.33
C HIS A 123 2.24 -0.47 11.82
N ALA A 124 1.13 -0.37 12.53
CA ALA A 124 1.10 -0.63 13.97
C ALA A 124 1.19 -2.13 14.27
N GLU A 125 0.41 -2.95 13.58
CA GLU A 125 0.35 -4.39 13.84
C GLU A 125 1.67 -5.09 13.49
N LEU A 126 2.23 -4.84 12.30
CA LEU A 126 3.49 -5.45 11.88
C LEU A 126 4.67 -4.97 12.74
N ARG A 127 4.66 -3.69 13.14
CA ARG A 127 5.65 -3.16 14.09
C ARG A 127 5.59 -3.89 15.43
N SER A 128 4.39 -4.06 16.00
CA SER A 128 4.19 -4.78 17.26
C SER A 128 4.74 -6.20 17.17
N ARG A 129 4.52 -6.91 16.05
CA ARG A 129 5.05 -8.26 15.83
C ARG A 129 6.57 -8.28 15.71
N LEU A 130 7.17 -7.31 15.04
CA LEU A 130 8.62 -7.16 14.94
C LEU A 130 9.26 -6.85 16.30
N GLU A 131 8.65 -6.00 17.11
CA GLU A 131 9.11 -5.67 18.44
C GLU A 131 9.02 -6.87 19.42
N ALA A 132 7.96 -7.68 19.28
CA ALA A 132 7.82 -8.92 20.02
C ALA A 132 8.90 -9.93 19.62
N LEU A 133 9.15 -10.10 18.31
CA LEU A 133 10.26 -10.91 17.80
C LEU A 133 11.60 -10.43 18.35
N ALA A 134 11.88 -9.13 18.29
CA ALA A 134 13.12 -8.55 18.81
C ALA A 134 13.28 -8.83 20.32
N THR A 135 12.18 -8.76 21.08
CA THR A 135 12.19 -9.05 22.52
C THR A 135 12.50 -10.51 22.81
N GLU A 136 11.92 -11.44 22.04
CA GLU A 136 12.21 -12.86 22.15
C GLU A 136 13.67 -13.18 21.82
N LEU A 137 14.17 -12.64 20.71
CA LEU A 137 15.56 -12.85 20.29
C LEU A 137 16.56 -12.28 21.31
N ARG A 138 16.26 -11.15 21.95
CA ARG A 138 17.07 -10.61 23.05
C ARG A 138 17.10 -11.54 24.28
N ALA A 139 15.98 -12.13 24.63
CA ALA A 139 15.93 -13.11 25.73
C ALA A 139 16.76 -14.36 25.44
N GLU A 140 17.01 -14.67 24.17
CA GLU A 140 17.86 -15.76 23.71
C GLU A 140 19.35 -15.34 23.54
N GLY A 141 19.71 -14.11 23.89
CA GLY A 141 21.08 -13.60 23.90
C GLY A 141 21.50 -12.82 22.64
N LEU A 142 20.56 -12.44 21.77
CA LEU A 142 20.85 -11.49 20.69
C LEU A 142 20.97 -10.09 21.29
N GLU A 143 22.18 -9.61 21.47
CA GLU A 143 22.40 -8.21 21.87
C GLU A 143 22.03 -7.29 20.70
N SER A 144 21.06 -6.43 20.90
CA SER A 144 20.59 -5.58 19.83
C SER A 144 20.02 -4.26 20.31
N GLY A 145 20.47 -3.20 19.67
CA GLY A 145 19.74 -1.93 19.62
C GLY A 145 18.71 -1.98 18.49
N ASP A 146 17.69 -2.84 18.63
CA ASP A 146 16.78 -3.14 17.55
C ASP A 146 15.79 -2.03 17.32
N VAL A 147 15.65 -1.60 16.06
CA VAL A 147 14.63 -0.66 15.63
C VAL A 147 13.80 -1.29 14.52
N ALA A 148 12.50 -1.42 14.77
CA ALA A 148 11.54 -1.90 13.78
C ALA A 148 11.15 -0.80 12.80
N TYR A 149 11.15 -1.12 11.52
CA TYR A 149 10.77 -0.27 10.40
C TYR A 149 9.61 -0.93 9.64
N VAL A 150 8.57 -0.18 9.38
CA VAL A 150 7.41 -0.63 8.59
C VAL A 150 6.91 0.56 7.77
N ASP A 151 7.44 0.77 6.59
CA ASP A 151 7.05 1.81 5.59
C ASP A 151 6.90 3.25 6.13
N ASP A 152 7.35 3.52 7.34
CA ASP A 152 7.17 4.81 8.03
C ASP A 152 8.42 5.70 8.03
N ARG A 153 9.56 5.16 7.65
CA ARG A 153 10.86 5.83 7.64
C ARG A 153 11.60 5.57 6.32
N PRO A 154 12.63 6.37 5.99
CA PRO A 154 13.40 6.17 4.77
C PRO A 154 14.26 4.90 4.84
N LEU A 155 13.70 3.75 4.47
CA LEU A 155 14.42 2.49 4.30
C LEU A 155 14.02 1.85 2.96
N ALA A 156 14.96 1.27 2.25
CA ALA A 156 14.71 0.60 0.95
C ALA A 156 14.28 -0.86 1.18
N GLU A 157 13.15 -1.07 1.85
CA GLU A 157 12.66 -2.36 2.34
C GLU A 157 12.58 -3.42 1.24
N ARG A 158 12.07 -3.07 0.05
CA ARG A 158 12.00 -4.00 -1.10
C ARG A 158 13.37 -4.46 -1.56
N ALA A 159 14.37 -3.57 -1.56
CA ALA A 159 15.73 -3.93 -1.94
C ALA A 159 16.41 -4.78 -0.87
N LEU A 160 16.18 -4.49 0.40
CA LEU A 160 16.62 -5.32 1.52
C LEU A 160 15.99 -6.70 1.48
N ALA A 161 14.67 -6.79 1.25
CA ALA A 161 13.95 -8.06 1.14
C ALA A 161 14.45 -8.92 -0.03
N ALA A 162 14.75 -8.30 -1.17
CA ALA A 162 15.34 -9.01 -2.31
C ALA A 162 16.76 -9.51 -2.00
N ARG A 163 17.58 -8.70 -1.32
CA ARG A 163 18.92 -9.10 -0.90
C ARG A 163 18.89 -10.17 0.21
N ALA A 164 17.87 -10.14 1.07
CA ALA A 164 17.65 -11.15 2.12
C ALA A 164 16.98 -12.45 1.60
N GLY A 165 16.87 -12.65 0.30
CA GLY A 165 16.35 -13.89 -0.27
C GLY A 165 14.84 -14.13 -0.10
N ILE A 166 14.05 -13.13 0.31
CA ILE A 166 12.58 -13.27 0.45
C ILE A 166 11.89 -13.33 -0.91
N GLY A 167 12.45 -12.63 -1.91
CA GLY A 167 11.87 -12.54 -3.24
C GLY A 167 12.74 -11.72 -4.20
N TRP A 168 12.13 -11.22 -5.26
CA TRP A 168 12.80 -10.31 -6.21
C TRP A 168 11.90 -9.11 -6.53
N ILE A 169 12.49 -8.01 -6.97
CA ILE A 169 11.73 -6.84 -7.37
C ILE A 169 11.16 -7.06 -8.78
N GLY A 170 9.83 -7.11 -8.88
CA GLY A 170 9.12 -7.26 -10.14
C GLY A 170 9.19 -6.02 -11.04
N LYS A 171 8.83 -6.18 -12.32
CA LYS A 171 8.70 -5.04 -13.26
C LYS A 171 7.65 -4.01 -12.80
N ASN A 172 6.68 -4.43 -11.98
CA ASN A 172 5.68 -3.57 -11.34
C ASN A 172 6.19 -2.85 -10.08
N THR A 173 7.47 -2.92 -9.77
CA THR A 173 8.13 -2.35 -8.60
C THR A 173 7.83 -3.03 -7.25
N ASN A 174 6.91 -3.99 -7.18
CA ASN A 174 6.62 -4.74 -5.96
C ASN A 174 7.66 -5.84 -5.72
N LEU A 175 7.78 -6.26 -4.46
CA LEU A 175 8.47 -7.51 -4.15
C LEU A 175 7.58 -8.69 -4.57
N LEU A 176 8.14 -9.62 -5.31
CA LEU A 176 7.50 -10.88 -5.71
C LEU A 176 8.16 -12.00 -4.91
N THR A 177 7.39 -12.76 -4.14
CA THR A 177 7.88 -13.89 -3.36
C THR A 177 7.61 -15.21 -4.08
N HIS A 178 8.36 -16.26 -3.75
CA HIS A 178 8.03 -17.62 -4.16
C HIS A 178 6.96 -18.27 -3.29
N ALA A 179 6.62 -17.63 -2.17
CA ALA A 179 5.52 -18.09 -1.32
C ALA A 179 4.18 -17.92 -2.03
N ARG A 180 3.18 -18.69 -1.60
CA ARG A 180 1.81 -18.61 -2.12
C ARG A 180 1.21 -17.20 -2.10
N ALA A 181 1.70 -16.34 -1.19
CA ALA A 181 1.28 -14.93 -1.10
C ALA A 181 1.66 -14.08 -2.33
N GLY A 182 2.60 -14.52 -3.17
CA GLY A 182 3.02 -13.76 -4.35
C GLY A 182 3.58 -12.39 -3.98
N SER A 183 2.96 -11.31 -4.46
CA SER A 183 3.31 -9.92 -4.11
C SER A 183 2.35 -9.28 -3.10
N TRP A 184 1.37 -10.00 -2.59
CA TRP A 184 0.40 -9.52 -1.62
C TRP A 184 0.98 -9.53 -0.19
N VAL A 185 2.11 -8.83 -0.01
CA VAL A 185 2.87 -8.81 1.24
C VAL A 185 3.19 -7.39 1.68
N PHE A 186 3.07 -7.12 2.97
CA PHE A 186 3.71 -5.99 3.63
C PHE A 186 5.13 -6.34 3.98
N LEU A 187 6.00 -5.35 4.00
CA LEU A 187 7.40 -5.52 4.40
C LEU A 187 7.65 -4.84 5.73
N GLY A 188 8.48 -5.49 6.53
CA GLY A 188 9.03 -4.90 7.73
C GLY A 188 10.48 -5.29 7.90
N ALA A 189 11.25 -4.48 8.61
CA ALA A 189 12.65 -4.71 8.85
C ALA A 189 13.01 -4.43 10.31
N LEU A 190 13.88 -5.27 10.85
CA LEU A 190 14.49 -5.09 12.16
C LEU A 190 16.00 -4.85 11.94
N LEU A 191 16.46 -3.65 12.23
CA LEU A 191 17.86 -3.29 12.16
C LEU A 191 18.52 -3.69 13.49
N THR A 192 19.58 -4.50 13.43
CA THR A 192 20.23 -5.06 14.63
C THR A 192 21.74 -4.85 14.63
N SER A 193 22.32 -4.67 15.81
CA SER A 193 23.77 -4.66 16.00
C SER A 193 24.39 -6.06 16.03
N ALA A 194 23.58 -7.10 16.11
CA ALA A 194 24.06 -8.48 16.01
C ALA A 194 24.56 -8.77 14.59
N GLU A 195 25.62 -9.54 14.52
CA GLU A 195 26.16 -10.05 13.26
C GLU A 195 25.49 -11.41 12.97
N LEU A 196 24.58 -11.40 11.99
CA LEU A 196 23.85 -12.59 11.55
C LEU A 196 24.35 -13.01 10.18
N GLU A 197 24.32 -14.33 9.90
CA GLU A 197 24.69 -14.86 8.58
C GLU A 197 23.64 -14.43 7.55
N PRO A 198 24.02 -13.71 6.48
CA PRO A 198 23.09 -13.28 5.45
C PRO A 198 22.55 -14.46 4.63
N ASP A 199 21.27 -14.40 4.28
CA ASP A 199 20.67 -15.31 3.30
C ASP A 199 21.09 -14.93 1.88
N GLU A 200 21.10 -15.93 0.97
CA GLU A 200 21.43 -15.72 -0.43
C GLU A 200 20.25 -15.10 -1.21
N PRO A 201 20.48 -14.07 -2.03
CA PRO A 201 19.45 -13.51 -2.89
C PRO A 201 18.87 -14.53 -3.88
N ILE A 202 17.56 -14.47 -4.12
CA ILE A 202 16.90 -15.28 -5.13
C ILE A 202 17.27 -14.79 -6.53
N ARG A 203 17.81 -15.71 -7.37
CA ARG A 203 18.23 -15.43 -8.76
C ARG A 203 17.08 -15.56 -9.76
N THR A 204 15.88 -15.09 -9.41
CA THR A 204 14.71 -15.13 -10.28
C THR A 204 14.38 -13.74 -10.80
N THR A 205 13.80 -13.65 -11.99
CA THR A 205 13.36 -12.41 -12.62
C THR A 205 12.02 -12.61 -13.32
N CYS A 206 11.38 -11.51 -13.72
CA CYS A 206 10.14 -11.57 -14.52
C CYS A 206 10.37 -12.06 -15.97
N GLY A 207 11.61 -12.36 -16.39
CA GLY A 207 11.91 -12.79 -17.75
C GLY A 207 11.32 -11.87 -18.83
N SER A 208 10.67 -12.43 -19.83
CA SER A 208 10.00 -11.72 -20.92
C SER A 208 8.59 -11.18 -20.55
N CYS A 209 8.05 -11.55 -19.40
CA CYS A 209 6.70 -11.13 -19.00
C CYS A 209 6.58 -9.59 -18.89
N THR A 210 5.52 -9.02 -19.49
CA THR A 210 5.23 -7.57 -19.45
C THR A 210 3.79 -7.27 -19.02
N ARG A 211 3.06 -8.25 -18.48
CA ARG A 211 1.62 -8.11 -18.17
C ARG A 211 1.30 -6.89 -17.31
N CYS A 212 2.11 -6.60 -16.29
CA CYS A 212 1.90 -5.43 -15.44
C CYS A 212 2.14 -4.10 -16.17
N LEU A 213 3.09 -4.04 -17.12
CA LEU A 213 3.38 -2.85 -17.91
C LEU A 213 2.22 -2.54 -18.87
N THR A 214 1.73 -3.57 -19.57
CA THR A 214 0.63 -3.44 -20.54
C THR A 214 -0.74 -3.37 -19.88
N GLY A 215 -0.90 -3.96 -18.68
CA GLY A 215 -2.15 -3.96 -17.92
C GLY A 215 -2.35 -2.71 -17.05
N CYS A 216 -1.33 -1.84 -16.91
CA CYS A 216 -1.50 -0.59 -16.17
C CYS A 216 -2.40 0.37 -16.95
N PRO A 217 -3.63 0.70 -16.47
CA PRO A 217 -4.60 1.45 -17.26
C PRO A 217 -4.13 2.87 -17.60
N THR A 218 -3.27 3.45 -16.78
CA THR A 218 -2.72 4.80 -16.95
C THR A 218 -1.31 4.82 -17.55
N GLY A 219 -0.70 3.64 -17.77
CA GLY A 219 0.70 3.52 -18.18
C GLY A 219 1.67 4.15 -17.16
N ALA A 220 1.35 4.10 -15.87
CA ALA A 220 2.22 4.60 -14.81
C ALA A 220 3.53 3.81 -14.70
N LEU A 221 3.55 2.55 -15.10
CA LEU A 221 4.76 1.74 -15.20
C LEU A 221 5.47 2.05 -16.53
N VAL A 222 6.30 3.09 -16.52
CA VAL A 222 6.92 3.67 -17.73
C VAL A 222 8.08 2.83 -18.26
N ALA A 223 8.67 1.97 -17.43
CA ALA A 223 9.68 0.98 -17.79
C ALA A 223 9.72 -0.12 -16.71
N PRO A 224 10.39 -1.26 -16.95
CA PRO A 224 10.62 -2.25 -15.90
C PRO A 224 11.20 -1.63 -14.64
N GLN A 225 10.57 -1.91 -13.49
CA GLN A 225 10.94 -1.37 -12.17
C GLN A 225 10.96 0.17 -12.08
N THR A 226 10.21 0.84 -12.96
CA THR A 226 10.14 2.31 -12.98
C THR A 226 8.69 2.76 -13.05
N ILE A 227 8.24 3.46 -12.00
CA ILE A 227 6.89 4.03 -11.92
C ILE A 227 6.95 5.56 -11.97
N ASP A 228 6.00 6.15 -12.72
CA ASP A 228 5.68 7.57 -12.61
C ASP A 228 4.46 7.72 -11.71
N ALA A 229 4.69 8.17 -10.48
CA ALA A 229 3.64 8.33 -9.49
C ALA A 229 2.53 9.25 -9.95
N ARG A 230 2.83 10.29 -10.74
CA ARG A 230 1.84 11.25 -11.26
C ARG A 230 0.73 10.59 -12.08
N ARG A 231 0.99 9.40 -12.62
CA ARG A 231 0.06 8.59 -13.41
C ARG A 231 -0.51 7.41 -12.62
N CYS A 232 0.06 7.08 -11.45
CA CYS A 232 -0.37 5.92 -10.68
C CYS A 232 -1.69 6.20 -9.94
N ILE A 233 -2.71 5.38 -10.17
CA ILE A 233 -4.02 5.50 -9.51
C ILE A 233 -3.86 5.48 -7.99
N SER A 234 -2.95 4.68 -7.44
CA SER A 234 -2.69 4.67 -5.99
C SER A 234 -2.21 6.04 -5.49
N TYR A 235 -1.31 6.71 -6.23
CA TYR A 235 -0.90 8.07 -5.89
C TYR A 235 -2.07 9.07 -6.03
N LEU A 236 -2.83 9.00 -7.13
CA LEU A 236 -3.94 9.91 -7.39
C LEU A 236 -5.03 9.85 -6.31
N THR A 237 -5.29 8.65 -5.78
CA THR A 237 -6.34 8.43 -4.79
C THR A 237 -5.88 8.65 -3.33
N ILE A 238 -4.58 8.51 -3.03
CA ILE A 238 -4.07 8.58 -1.66
C ILE A 238 -3.25 9.84 -1.39
N GLU A 239 -2.29 10.17 -2.29
CA GLU A 239 -1.28 11.19 -2.02
C GLU A 239 -1.56 12.52 -2.75
N ARG A 240 -2.18 12.49 -3.92
CA ARG A 240 -2.45 13.66 -4.75
C ARG A 240 -3.40 14.65 -4.05
N PRO A 241 -2.94 15.85 -3.65
CA PRO A 241 -3.79 16.84 -3.00
C PRO A 241 -4.62 17.64 -4.03
N GLY A 242 -5.67 18.30 -3.55
CA GLY A 242 -6.50 19.21 -4.33
C GLY A 242 -7.44 18.49 -5.29
N VAL A 243 -7.98 19.24 -6.25
CA VAL A 243 -8.91 18.77 -7.29
C VAL A 243 -8.19 17.85 -8.26
N LEU A 244 -8.84 16.77 -8.68
CA LEU A 244 -8.39 15.99 -9.83
C LEU A 244 -8.73 16.74 -11.11
N ASP A 245 -7.77 16.88 -12.00
CA ASP A 245 -8.06 17.38 -13.35
C ASP A 245 -8.89 16.36 -14.14
N ALA A 246 -9.31 16.73 -15.35
CA ALA A 246 -10.19 15.89 -16.15
C ALA A 246 -9.57 14.52 -16.46
N TRP A 247 -8.24 14.49 -16.75
CA TRP A 247 -7.54 13.24 -17.00
C TRP A 247 -7.38 12.41 -15.71
N GLU A 248 -6.98 13.05 -14.61
CA GLU A 248 -6.81 12.37 -13.31
C GLU A 248 -8.12 11.75 -12.83
N ALA A 249 -9.24 12.49 -12.95
CA ALA A 249 -10.58 12.03 -12.57
C ALA A 249 -11.03 10.83 -13.41
N GLU A 250 -10.80 10.87 -14.74
CA GLU A 250 -11.08 9.74 -15.62
C GLU A 250 -10.17 8.56 -15.34
N ALA A 251 -8.88 8.79 -15.10
CA ALA A 251 -7.85 7.78 -14.92
C ALA A 251 -8.05 6.91 -13.68
N ILE A 252 -8.67 7.44 -12.61
CA ILE A 252 -8.97 6.63 -11.42
C ILE A 252 -10.10 5.63 -11.66
N ASP A 253 -10.91 5.81 -12.70
CA ASP A 253 -12.09 5.00 -13.04
C ASP A 253 -13.02 4.87 -11.81
N ASP A 254 -13.17 3.67 -11.25
CA ASP A 254 -13.92 3.38 -10.02
C ASP A 254 -13.03 3.17 -8.79
N TRP A 255 -11.70 3.34 -8.89
CA TRP A 255 -10.81 3.28 -7.73
C TRP A 255 -10.98 4.51 -6.83
N ILE A 256 -11.39 4.28 -5.60
CA ILE A 256 -11.53 5.34 -4.58
C ILE A 256 -10.39 5.37 -3.58
N PHE A 257 -9.64 4.25 -3.45
CA PHE A 257 -8.46 4.17 -2.58
C PHE A 257 -7.50 3.07 -3.04
N GLY A 258 -6.27 3.44 -3.39
CA GLY A 258 -5.26 2.51 -3.88
C GLY A 258 -5.55 1.99 -5.29
N CYS A 259 -4.82 0.97 -5.71
CA CYS A 259 -5.02 0.26 -6.99
C CYS A 259 -4.24 -1.04 -6.99
N ASP A 260 -4.90 -2.15 -7.34
CA ASP A 260 -4.31 -3.48 -7.34
C ASP A 260 -3.97 -4.02 -8.74
N VAL A 261 -4.33 -3.29 -9.81
CA VAL A 261 -4.29 -3.80 -11.21
C VAL A 261 -2.94 -4.43 -11.58
N CYS A 262 -1.82 -3.79 -11.26
CA CYS A 262 -0.50 -4.32 -11.63
C CYS A 262 -0.11 -5.60 -10.86
N GLN A 263 -0.76 -5.87 -9.72
CA GLN A 263 -0.62 -7.10 -8.96
C GLN A 263 -1.62 -8.17 -9.45
N GLU A 264 -2.86 -7.78 -9.77
CA GLU A 264 -3.90 -8.68 -10.29
C GLU A 264 -3.50 -9.35 -11.60
N VAL A 265 -2.88 -8.61 -12.52
CA VAL A 265 -2.42 -9.17 -13.80
C VAL A 265 -1.10 -9.94 -13.70
N CYS A 266 -0.46 -9.96 -12.52
CA CYS A 266 0.82 -10.64 -12.34
C CYS A 266 0.63 -12.15 -12.17
N PRO A 267 1.25 -12.98 -13.02
CA PRO A 267 1.08 -14.44 -12.92
C PRO A 267 1.63 -15.05 -11.63
N VAL A 268 2.53 -14.34 -10.93
CA VAL A 268 3.03 -14.79 -9.61
C VAL A 268 1.93 -14.78 -8.55
N ASN A 269 0.88 -14.00 -8.78
CA ASN A 269 -0.26 -13.89 -7.87
C ASN A 269 -1.44 -14.81 -8.22
N ALA A 270 -1.32 -15.64 -9.27
CA ALA A 270 -2.44 -16.43 -9.79
C ALA A 270 -3.07 -17.36 -8.74
N ASP A 271 -2.27 -17.86 -7.81
CA ASP A 271 -2.70 -18.80 -6.76
C ASP A 271 -2.79 -18.14 -5.37
N ALA A 272 -2.63 -16.83 -5.28
CA ALA A 272 -2.45 -16.17 -3.99
C ALA A 272 -3.77 -15.90 -3.25
N ASP A 273 -4.71 -15.26 -3.87
CA ASP A 273 -6.03 -14.94 -3.29
C ASP A 273 -6.96 -14.41 -4.38
N ASP A 274 -8.21 -14.85 -4.34
CA ASP A 274 -9.26 -14.49 -5.30
C ASP A 274 -10.32 -13.54 -4.70
N SER A 275 -10.08 -12.97 -3.52
CA SER A 275 -11.07 -12.13 -2.84
C SER A 275 -11.35 -10.79 -3.55
N GLY A 276 -10.45 -10.34 -4.40
CA GLY A 276 -10.57 -9.06 -5.11
C GLY A 276 -10.45 -7.82 -4.20
N PRO A 277 -10.55 -6.61 -4.78
CA PRO A 277 -10.67 -5.36 -4.03
C PRO A 277 -12.04 -5.29 -3.32
N LEU A 278 -12.14 -4.49 -2.27
CA LEU A 278 -13.44 -4.23 -1.66
C LEU A 278 -14.26 -3.31 -2.57
N LEU A 279 -15.45 -3.75 -2.91
CA LEU A 279 -16.45 -2.95 -3.62
C LEU A 279 -17.35 -2.25 -2.61
N VAL A 280 -17.46 -0.92 -2.70
CA VAL A 280 -18.29 -0.11 -1.81
C VAL A 280 -19.29 0.69 -2.63
N PRO A 281 -20.59 0.62 -2.36
CA PRO A 281 -21.60 1.40 -3.08
C PRO A 281 -21.33 2.89 -2.96
N LEU A 282 -21.26 3.59 -4.11
CA LEU A 282 -20.81 4.99 -4.16
C LEU A 282 -21.83 5.95 -3.55
N LEU A 283 -23.13 5.77 -3.80
CA LEU A 283 -24.14 6.69 -3.28
C LEU A 283 -24.22 6.65 -1.75
N PRO A 284 -24.37 5.49 -1.09
CA PRO A 284 -24.30 5.39 0.36
C PRO A 284 -22.98 5.88 0.95
N LEU A 285 -21.85 5.62 0.28
CA LEU A 285 -20.56 6.08 0.75
C LEU A 285 -20.45 7.62 0.73
N ILE A 286 -20.89 8.26 -0.35
CA ILE A 286 -20.90 9.73 -0.46
C ILE A 286 -21.84 10.31 0.61
N GLU A 287 -23.04 9.75 0.77
CA GLU A 287 -23.99 10.20 1.78
C GLU A 287 -23.43 10.10 3.20
N TRP A 288 -22.75 8.99 3.51
CA TRP A 288 -22.09 8.78 4.80
C TRP A 288 -20.93 9.76 5.02
N LEU A 289 -20.13 10.06 4.00
CA LEU A 289 -18.97 10.95 4.12
C LEU A 289 -19.34 12.43 4.22
N LEU A 290 -20.43 12.87 3.59
CA LEU A 290 -20.81 14.29 3.49
C LEU A 290 -20.91 15.00 4.85
N PRO A 291 -21.61 14.48 5.88
CA PRO A 291 -21.79 15.16 7.14
C PRO A 291 -20.57 15.09 8.06
N LEU A 292 -19.59 14.19 7.79
CA LEU A 292 -18.50 13.93 8.71
C LEU A 292 -17.49 15.09 8.77
N GLY A 293 -17.13 15.52 9.97
CA GLY A 293 -15.92 16.28 10.21
C GLY A 293 -14.68 15.37 10.23
N ARG A 294 -13.47 15.98 10.18
CA ARG A 294 -12.20 15.22 10.20
C ARG A 294 -12.12 14.25 11.41
N ARG A 295 -12.44 14.73 12.61
CA ARG A 295 -12.35 13.92 13.84
C ARG A 295 -13.36 12.77 13.85
N GLU A 296 -14.53 13.00 13.29
CA GLU A 296 -15.58 11.99 13.19
C GLU A 296 -15.18 10.92 12.18
N PHE A 297 -14.66 11.32 11.03
CA PHE A 297 -14.09 10.42 10.05
C PHE A 297 -12.95 9.56 10.64
N ASP A 298 -11.94 10.22 11.27
CA ASP A 298 -10.80 9.53 11.87
C ASP A 298 -11.24 8.51 12.95
N ARG A 299 -12.33 8.80 13.68
CA ARG A 299 -12.92 7.87 14.63
C ARG A 299 -13.68 6.74 13.95
N ALA A 300 -14.44 7.05 12.91
CA ALA A 300 -15.27 6.08 12.18
C ALA A 300 -14.43 5.05 11.45
N VAL A 301 -13.37 5.48 10.73
CA VAL A 301 -12.47 4.55 10.03
C VAL A 301 -11.47 3.87 10.96
N GLY A 302 -11.39 4.31 12.23
CA GLY A 302 -10.54 3.69 13.24
C GLY A 302 -9.06 3.62 12.83
N GLU A 303 -8.47 2.45 13.00
CA GLU A 303 -7.08 2.15 12.66
C GLU A 303 -6.94 1.58 11.24
N SER A 304 -7.77 2.01 10.29
CA SER A 304 -7.64 1.58 8.89
C SER A 304 -6.71 2.48 8.08
N ALA A 305 -6.17 1.93 6.98
CA ALA A 305 -5.32 2.66 6.05
C ALA A 305 -6.03 3.88 5.39
N LEU A 306 -7.37 3.93 5.38
CA LEU A 306 -8.14 5.05 4.81
C LEU A 306 -7.81 6.40 5.47
N ARG A 307 -7.33 6.39 6.72
CA ARG A 307 -6.88 7.62 7.42
C ARG A 307 -5.80 8.38 6.63
N ARG A 308 -4.98 7.68 5.85
CA ARG A 308 -3.92 8.29 5.03
C ARG A 308 -4.48 9.26 3.99
N ALA A 309 -5.54 8.90 3.29
CA ALA A 309 -6.20 9.81 2.37
C ALA A 309 -6.99 10.89 3.10
N GLY A 310 -7.62 10.55 4.22
CA GLY A 310 -8.54 11.41 4.95
C GLY A 310 -9.89 11.56 4.25
N ARG A 311 -10.88 12.08 4.98
CA ARG A 311 -12.26 12.21 4.52
C ARG A 311 -12.40 12.91 3.16
N HIS A 312 -11.76 14.06 3.01
CA HIS A 312 -11.96 14.91 1.83
C HIS A 312 -11.45 14.29 0.53
N ARG A 313 -10.30 13.57 0.57
CA ARG A 313 -9.80 12.88 -0.63
C ARG A 313 -10.65 11.66 -0.94
N LEU A 314 -11.05 10.89 0.08
CA LEU A 314 -11.93 9.74 -0.14
C LEU A 314 -13.26 10.18 -0.76
N LEU A 315 -13.88 11.26 -0.24
CA LEU A 315 -15.11 11.84 -0.80
C LEU A 315 -14.89 12.39 -2.22
N ARG A 316 -13.79 13.12 -2.47
CA ARG A 316 -13.42 13.59 -3.81
C ARG A 316 -13.31 12.42 -4.80
N ASN A 317 -12.64 11.34 -4.41
CA ASN A 317 -12.45 10.17 -5.26
C ASN A 317 -13.79 9.44 -5.52
N ALA A 318 -14.62 9.28 -4.51
CA ALA A 318 -15.95 8.70 -4.67
C ALA A 318 -16.84 9.52 -5.62
N ILE A 319 -16.77 10.86 -5.52
CA ILE A 319 -17.46 11.77 -6.44
C ILE A 319 -16.93 11.64 -7.85
N ALA A 320 -15.62 11.55 -8.06
CA ALA A 320 -15.03 11.35 -9.39
C ALA A 320 -15.44 10.00 -9.99
N ALA A 321 -15.40 8.93 -9.19
CA ALA A 321 -15.85 7.60 -9.61
C ALA A 321 -17.36 7.60 -9.97
N LEU A 322 -18.19 8.33 -9.22
CA LEU A 322 -19.61 8.50 -9.54
C LEU A 322 -19.80 9.25 -10.87
N GLY A 323 -19.01 10.30 -11.13
CA GLY A 323 -18.98 11.02 -12.40
C GLY A 323 -18.58 10.13 -13.58
N ASN A 324 -17.59 9.25 -13.39
CA ASN A 324 -17.18 8.25 -14.38
C ASN A 324 -18.32 7.25 -14.66
N ALA A 325 -18.98 6.76 -13.60
CA ALA A 325 -20.12 5.86 -13.75
C ALA A 325 -21.28 6.52 -14.53
N ALA A 326 -21.54 7.82 -14.28
CA ALA A 326 -22.53 8.60 -15.02
C ALA A 326 -22.18 8.73 -16.50
N ARG A 327 -20.95 9.16 -16.80
CA ARG A 327 -20.44 9.30 -18.17
C ARG A 327 -20.55 7.99 -18.96
N ASP A 328 -20.29 6.86 -18.33
CA ASP A 328 -20.31 5.55 -18.96
C ASP A 328 -21.72 4.91 -18.99
N GLY A 329 -22.76 5.63 -18.53
CA GLY A 329 -24.14 5.13 -18.52
C GLY A 329 -24.40 4.02 -17.50
N ARG A 330 -23.58 3.93 -16.46
CA ARG A 330 -23.67 2.91 -15.37
C ARG A 330 -24.55 3.38 -14.19
N LEU A 331 -25.16 4.57 -14.25
CA LEU A 331 -26.11 5.03 -13.24
C LEU A 331 -27.52 4.49 -13.55
N GLY A 332 -28.17 3.89 -12.53
CA GLY A 332 -29.59 3.52 -12.61
C GLY A 332 -30.50 4.76 -12.50
N ASP A 333 -30.71 5.26 -11.27
CA ASP A 333 -31.45 6.51 -11.01
C ASP A 333 -30.47 7.69 -10.82
N ALA A 334 -30.51 8.61 -11.78
CA ALA A 334 -29.67 9.81 -11.76
C ALA A 334 -30.12 10.87 -10.73
N SER A 335 -31.36 10.80 -10.22
CA SER A 335 -31.92 11.83 -9.33
C SER A 335 -31.24 11.87 -7.98
N GLU A 336 -30.99 10.71 -7.38
CA GLU A 336 -30.28 10.59 -6.11
C GLU A 336 -28.81 11.03 -6.23
N ALA A 337 -28.14 10.58 -7.28
CA ALA A 337 -26.77 10.98 -7.60
C ALA A 337 -26.65 12.51 -7.73
N ARG A 338 -27.57 13.14 -8.47
CA ARG A 338 -27.62 14.59 -8.64
C ARG A 338 -27.80 15.29 -7.28
N SER A 339 -28.75 14.87 -6.47
CA SER A 339 -29.01 15.44 -5.13
C SER A 339 -27.78 15.37 -4.23
N LEU A 340 -27.06 14.23 -4.22
CA LEU A 340 -25.83 14.07 -3.46
C LEU A 340 -24.71 15.00 -3.96
N LEU A 341 -24.53 15.14 -5.27
CA LEU A 341 -23.53 16.04 -5.83
C LEU A 341 -23.85 17.51 -5.55
N GLU A 342 -25.13 17.93 -5.61
CA GLU A 342 -25.56 19.27 -5.23
C GLU A 342 -25.25 19.57 -3.75
N ARG A 343 -25.46 18.61 -2.86
CA ARG A 343 -25.04 18.72 -1.46
C ARG A 343 -23.52 18.82 -1.32
N ALA A 344 -22.75 18.02 -2.11
CA ALA A 344 -21.29 18.06 -2.11
C ALA A 344 -20.73 19.39 -2.63
N MET A 345 -21.43 20.09 -3.52
CA MET A 345 -21.07 21.46 -3.97
C MET A 345 -21.14 22.50 -2.85
N ALA A 346 -21.74 22.19 -1.70
CA ALA A 346 -21.74 23.02 -0.51
C ALA A 346 -20.70 22.59 0.55
N ASP A 347 -19.83 21.60 0.25
CA ASP A 347 -18.79 21.13 1.19
C ASP A 347 -17.82 22.25 1.56
N THR A 348 -17.22 22.16 2.74
CA THR A 348 -16.23 23.13 3.23
C THR A 348 -14.93 23.11 2.45
N ARG A 349 -14.60 21.99 1.80
CA ARG A 349 -13.37 21.80 1.04
C ARG A 349 -13.55 22.10 -0.43
N GLU A 350 -12.66 22.92 -0.96
CA GLU A 350 -12.72 23.36 -2.36
C GLU A 350 -12.61 22.17 -3.34
N GLU A 351 -11.70 21.24 -3.06
CA GLU A 351 -11.49 20.04 -3.89
C GLU A 351 -12.76 19.18 -4.01
N VAL A 352 -13.58 19.12 -2.96
CA VAL A 352 -14.86 18.40 -2.98
C VAL A 352 -15.88 19.15 -3.82
N ARG A 353 -16.04 20.47 -3.58
CA ARG A 353 -16.98 21.32 -4.34
C ARG A 353 -16.72 21.29 -5.83
N GLN A 354 -15.46 21.48 -6.24
CA GLN A 354 -15.09 21.52 -7.65
C GLN A 354 -15.26 20.17 -8.31
N GLN A 355 -14.88 19.08 -7.63
CA GLN A 355 -15.07 17.73 -8.16
C GLN A 355 -16.57 17.40 -8.35
N ALA A 356 -17.42 17.82 -7.40
CA ALA A 356 -18.87 17.63 -7.51
C ALA A 356 -19.47 18.44 -8.67
N SER A 357 -19.02 19.70 -8.85
CA SER A 357 -19.43 20.52 -9.99
C SER A 357 -19.05 19.90 -11.34
N THR A 358 -17.88 19.25 -11.44
CA THR A 358 -17.47 18.54 -12.64
C THR A 358 -18.32 17.28 -12.86
N ALA A 359 -18.56 16.50 -11.81
CA ALA A 359 -19.29 15.23 -11.91
C ALA A 359 -20.77 15.45 -12.28
N VAL A 360 -21.42 16.50 -11.75
CA VAL A 360 -22.84 16.79 -12.04
C VAL A 360 -23.11 17.05 -13.52
N ALA A 361 -22.11 17.53 -14.27
CA ALA A 361 -22.24 17.78 -15.70
C ALA A 361 -22.44 16.49 -16.53
N PHE A 362 -22.10 15.33 -16.00
CA PHE A 362 -22.31 14.02 -16.63
C PHE A 362 -23.65 13.38 -16.25
N ILE A 363 -24.38 13.97 -15.29
CA ILE A 363 -25.67 13.48 -14.86
C ILE A 363 -26.74 14.30 -15.59
N GLY A 364 -27.25 13.72 -16.65
CA GLY A 364 -28.25 14.33 -17.56
C GLY A 364 -29.60 14.66 -16.89
#